data_e86ad196090719b0dadf2ee438e1860f
#
_entry.id   e86ad196090719b0dadf2ee438e1860f
#
_cell.length_a   1.000
_cell.length_b   1.000
_cell.length_c   1.000
_cell.angle_alpha   90.00
_cell.angle_beta   90.00
_cell.angle_gamma   90.00
#
_symmetry.space_group_name_H-M   'P 1'
#
loop_
_entity.id
_entity.type
_entity.pdbx_description
1 polymer ?
#
loop_
_entity_poly.entity_id
_entity_poly.type
_entity_poly.pdbx_seq_one_letter_code
_entity_poly.pdbx_strand_id
1 'polypeptide(L)'
;VGDYQGRESLVMRFLYPLNKEHLRYFFAEDVQQIQQTTKQRGLYLFSGPTGSGKSTLMYQLARATKGQVITIEDPVEIEEPHFLQLQTNLKIGQDYDELIRLSLRHRPDLLLIGEIRNKETAQAAVRAALTGHRVFATIHARGVAETKTRLLELLGADDLLAHALQGIIYQRLLPNEVNEPHGLLAYHFYEGQVEKQWQHVLKRVKESGWITDEVYEKEAPATTPCN
;
A
#
# COMPACT_ATOMS: atom_id res chain seq x y z
N VAL A 1 -4.62 -27.65 -8.19
CA VAL A 1 -3.55 -27.78 -9.17
C VAL A 1 -2.98 -29.19 -9.06
N GLY A 2 -2.95 -29.94 -10.16
CA GLY A 2 -2.35 -31.27 -10.21
C GLY A 2 -0.89 -31.19 -10.67
N ASP A 3 -0.01 -32.03 -10.11
CA ASP A 3 1.34 -32.20 -10.61
C ASP A 3 1.39 -33.27 -11.72
N TYR A 4 2.57 -33.46 -12.34
CA TYR A 4 2.77 -34.45 -13.42
C TYR A 4 2.65 -35.89 -12.94
N GLN A 5 2.62 -36.18 -11.63
CA GLN A 5 2.43 -37.50 -11.03
C GLN A 5 0.98 -37.73 -10.59
N GLY A 6 0.05 -36.83 -10.91
CA GLY A 6 -1.36 -36.94 -10.56
C GLY A 6 -1.68 -36.61 -9.09
N ARG A 7 -0.74 -36.01 -8.36
CA ARG A 7 -1.01 -35.51 -7.02
C ARG A 7 -1.69 -34.15 -7.11
N GLU A 8 -2.73 -33.95 -6.32
CA GLU A 8 -3.48 -32.70 -6.28
C GLU A 8 -3.04 -31.85 -5.08
N SER A 9 -2.91 -30.55 -5.30
CA SER A 9 -2.72 -29.56 -4.24
C SER A 9 -3.83 -28.52 -4.28
N LEU A 10 -4.36 -28.20 -3.10
CA LEU A 10 -5.36 -27.15 -2.91
C LEU A 10 -4.79 -26.12 -1.94
N VAL A 11 -4.79 -24.87 -2.38
CA VAL A 11 -4.51 -23.73 -1.50
C VAL A 11 -5.83 -23.01 -1.28
N MET A 12 -6.27 -22.94 -0.03
CA MET A 12 -7.44 -22.18 0.36
C MET A 12 -7.01 -20.97 1.17
N ARG A 13 -7.50 -19.80 0.78
CA ARG A 13 -7.35 -18.56 1.55
C ARG A 13 -8.65 -18.28 2.27
N PHE A 14 -8.61 -18.31 3.58
CA PHE A 14 -9.75 -17.90 4.40
C PHE A 14 -9.70 -16.39 4.57
N LEU A 15 -10.74 -15.71 4.11
CA LEU A 15 -10.95 -14.30 4.37
C LEU A 15 -11.69 -14.16 5.69
N TYR A 16 -11.02 -13.63 6.70
CA TYR A 16 -11.68 -13.28 7.96
C TYR A 16 -12.15 -11.83 7.83
N PRO A 17 -13.39 -11.51 8.26
CA PRO A 17 -13.80 -10.13 8.40
C PRO A 17 -12.78 -9.44 9.29
N LEU A 18 -12.16 -8.37 8.80
CA LEU A 18 -11.29 -7.55 9.63
C LEU A 18 -12.13 -7.04 10.79
N ASN A 19 -11.91 -7.62 11.97
CA ASN A 19 -12.44 -7.08 13.20
C ASN A 19 -12.07 -5.59 13.24
N LYS A 20 -12.96 -4.75 13.75
CA LYS A 20 -12.79 -3.30 13.89
C LYS A 20 -11.58 -2.91 14.75
N GLU A 21 -10.79 -3.88 15.17
CA GLU A 21 -9.52 -3.63 15.85
C GLU A 21 -8.54 -3.02 14.86
N HIS A 22 -8.28 -1.76 15.08
CA HIS A 22 -7.26 -1.03 14.32
C HIS A 22 -5.92 -1.72 14.52
N LEU A 23 -5.19 -1.91 13.42
CA LEU A 23 -3.80 -2.35 13.50
C LEU A 23 -3.04 -1.41 14.44
N ARG A 24 -2.35 -1.99 15.41
CA ARG A 24 -1.50 -1.22 16.34
C ARG A 24 -0.22 -0.81 15.61
N TYR A 25 0.25 0.38 15.90
CA TYR A 25 1.49 0.93 15.33
C TYR A 25 2.45 1.27 16.45
N PHE A 26 3.76 1.10 16.21
CA PHE A 26 4.79 1.53 17.17
C PHE A 26 4.73 3.03 17.43
N PHE A 27 4.40 3.80 16.40
CA PHE A 27 4.23 5.26 16.48
C PHE A 27 2.85 5.63 15.96
N ALA A 28 1.90 5.86 16.87
CA ALA A 28 0.53 6.20 16.50
C ALA A 28 0.43 7.56 15.78
N GLU A 29 1.36 8.47 16.08
CA GLU A 29 1.48 9.78 15.45
C GLU A 29 1.75 9.68 13.94
N ASP A 30 2.41 8.62 13.46
CA ASP A 30 2.66 8.40 12.04
C ASP A 30 1.37 8.24 11.25
N VAL A 31 0.41 7.49 11.79
CA VAL A 31 -0.89 7.28 11.14
C VAL A 31 -1.65 8.60 11.05
N GLN A 32 -1.58 9.43 12.08
CA GLN A 32 -2.21 10.76 12.09
C GLN A 32 -1.54 11.69 11.05
N GLN A 33 -0.21 11.70 10.98
CA GLN A 33 0.54 12.46 9.99
C GLN A 33 0.18 12.02 8.57
N ILE A 34 0.18 10.71 8.30
CA ILE A 34 -0.20 10.15 7.01
C ILE A 34 -1.65 10.53 6.67
N GLN A 35 -2.58 10.39 7.62
CA GLN A 35 -3.98 10.74 7.40
C GLN A 35 -4.17 12.22 7.04
N GLN A 36 -3.41 13.12 7.65
CA GLN A 36 -3.47 14.55 7.34
C GLN A 36 -2.91 14.86 5.95
N THR A 37 -1.72 14.32 5.65
CA THR A 37 -1.02 14.57 4.39
C THR A 37 -1.75 13.97 3.20
N THR A 38 -2.31 12.77 3.36
CA THR A 38 -3.01 12.07 2.27
C THR A 38 -4.43 12.58 2.00
N LYS A 39 -4.87 13.69 2.58
CA LYS A 39 -6.15 14.36 2.22
C LYS A 39 -6.07 15.06 0.87
N GLN A 40 -4.89 15.39 0.42
CA GLN A 40 -4.69 16.11 -0.84
C GLN A 40 -4.86 15.18 -2.04
N ARG A 41 -5.10 15.79 -3.22
CA ARG A 41 -5.20 15.09 -4.50
C ARG A 41 -3.82 14.58 -4.92
N GLY A 42 -3.81 13.52 -5.72
CA GLY A 42 -2.60 12.90 -6.22
C GLY A 42 -2.50 11.42 -5.89
N LEU A 43 -1.39 10.81 -6.29
CA LEU A 43 -1.11 9.39 -6.11
C LEU A 43 -0.31 9.17 -4.82
N TYR A 44 -0.81 8.30 -3.97
CA TYR A 44 -0.12 7.81 -2.78
C TYR A 44 0.08 6.30 -2.89
N LEU A 45 1.33 5.86 -2.78
CA LEU A 45 1.68 4.45 -2.88
C LEU A 45 1.92 3.85 -1.50
N PHE A 46 1.28 2.72 -1.26
CA PHE A 46 1.46 1.90 -0.07
C PHE A 46 2.28 0.67 -0.44
N SER A 47 3.46 0.53 0.12
CA SER A 47 4.39 -0.54 -0.22
C SER A 47 4.81 -1.38 0.97
N GLY A 48 5.36 -2.54 0.69
CA GLY A 48 5.78 -3.54 1.68
C GLY A 48 5.45 -4.95 1.20
N PRO A 49 5.95 -5.99 1.89
CA PRO A 49 5.67 -7.37 1.54
C PRO A 49 4.21 -7.76 1.75
N THR A 50 3.85 -8.94 1.26
CA THR A 50 2.55 -9.54 1.55
C THR A 50 2.36 -9.70 3.06
N GLY A 51 1.18 -9.40 3.57
CA GLY A 51 0.87 -9.49 5.00
C GLY A 51 1.43 -8.35 5.86
N SER A 52 2.02 -7.30 5.27
CA SER A 52 2.52 -6.15 6.04
C SER A 52 1.44 -5.17 6.50
N GLY A 53 0.16 -5.41 6.15
CA GLY A 53 -0.95 -4.57 6.59
C GLY A 53 -1.25 -3.35 5.70
N LYS A 54 -0.70 -3.28 4.47
CA LYS A 54 -0.94 -2.16 3.53
C LYS A 54 -2.43 -1.88 3.30
N SER A 55 -3.17 -2.91 2.92
CA SER A 55 -4.62 -2.80 2.67
C SER A 55 -5.36 -2.34 3.92
N THR A 56 -4.99 -2.86 5.09
CA THR A 56 -5.57 -2.46 6.38
C THR A 56 -5.37 -0.96 6.64
N LEU A 57 -4.14 -0.44 6.44
CA LEU A 57 -3.86 0.99 6.58
C LEU A 57 -4.64 1.82 5.56
N MET A 58 -4.66 1.41 4.28
CA MET A 58 -5.42 2.10 3.24
C MET A 58 -6.91 2.19 3.59
N TYR A 59 -7.52 1.08 4.03
CA TYR A 59 -8.92 1.06 4.45
C TYR A 59 -9.17 1.92 5.69
N GLN A 60 -8.26 1.89 6.68
CA GLN A 60 -8.34 2.77 7.85
C GLN A 60 -8.36 4.25 7.45
N LEU A 61 -7.48 4.66 6.53
CA LEU A 61 -7.43 6.02 6.01
C LEU A 61 -8.65 6.36 5.14
N ALA A 62 -9.14 5.40 4.36
CA ALA A 62 -10.29 5.57 3.48
C ALA A 62 -11.59 5.77 4.27
N ARG A 63 -11.79 5.07 5.38
CA ARG A 63 -12.95 5.25 6.27
C ARG A 63 -13.06 6.65 6.84
N ALA A 64 -11.95 7.37 6.96
CA ALA A 64 -11.93 8.76 7.39
C ALA A 64 -12.29 9.76 6.26
N THR A 65 -12.48 9.29 5.03
CA THR A 65 -12.85 10.14 3.89
C THR A 65 -14.34 10.46 3.96
N LYS A 66 -14.66 11.74 3.89
CA LYS A 66 -16.04 12.21 3.75
C LYS A 66 -16.35 12.24 2.25
N GLY A 67 -17.26 11.38 1.80
CA GLY A 67 -17.66 11.32 0.40
C GLY A 67 -17.53 9.91 -0.20
N GLN A 68 -17.55 9.84 -1.53
CA GLN A 68 -17.56 8.58 -2.24
C GLN A 68 -16.18 7.94 -2.32
N VAL A 69 -16.04 6.75 -1.76
CA VAL A 69 -14.86 5.91 -1.90
C VAL A 69 -15.18 4.79 -2.88
N ILE A 70 -14.33 4.62 -3.90
CA ILE A 70 -14.42 3.50 -4.83
C ILE A 70 -13.16 2.67 -4.69
N THR A 71 -13.31 1.34 -4.62
CA THR A 71 -12.20 0.41 -4.62
C THR A 71 -12.21 -0.47 -5.86
N ILE A 72 -11.04 -0.86 -6.34
CA ILE A 72 -10.86 -1.82 -7.45
C ILE A 72 -9.88 -2.87 -6.98
N GLU A 73 -10.31 -4.12 -6.87
CA GLU A 73 -9.59 -5.20 -6.21
C GLU A 73 -9.67 -6.52 -6.97
N ASP A 74 -8.77 -7.46 -6.65
CA ASP A 74 -8.68 -8.78 -7.26
C ASP A 74 -8.19 -9.85 -6.25
N PRO A 75 -9.12 -10.45 -5.49
CA PRO A 75 -10.51 -10.08 -5.22
C PRO A 75 -10.67 -9.03 -4.10
N VAL A 76 -11.91 -8.62 -3.82
CA VAL A 76 -12.24 -7.85 -2.59
C VAL A 76 -11.98 -8.73 -1.37
N GLU A 77 -11.08 -8.29 -0.48
CA GLU A 77 -10.70 -9.02 0.75
C GLU A 77 -11.38 -8.44 2.00
N ILE A 78 -11.70 -7.16 1.99
CA ILE A 78 -12.30 -6.43 3.11
C ILE A 78 -13.64 -5.87 2.66
N GLU A 79 -14.73 -6.37 3.21
CA GLU A 79 -16.05 -5.81 2.93
C GLU A 79 -16.26 -4.50 3.69
N GLU A 80 -16.60 -3.44 2.97
CA GLU A 80 -16.89 -2.12 3.53
C GLU A 80 -18.21 -1.57 2.95
N PRO A 81 -19.31 -1.67 3.70
CA PRO A 81 -20.64 -1.34 3.18
C PRO A 81 -20.80 0.11 2.69
N HIS A 82 -19.91 1.01 3.10
CA HIS A 82 -19.95 2.42 2.72
C HIS A 82 -19.15 2.73 1.46
N PHE A 83 -18.43 1.74 0.89
CA PHE A 83 -17.64 1.91 -0.33
C PHE A 83 -18.33 1.27 -1.53
N LEU A 84 -18.09 1.80 -2.70
CA LEU A 84 -18.39 1.11 -3.95
C LEU A 84 -17.16 0.21 -4.26
N GLN A 85 -17.29 -1.08 -4.01
CA GLN A 85 -16.21 -2.04 -4.19
C GLN A 85 -16.38 -2.79 -5.51
N LEU A 86 -15.45 -2.58 -6.42
CA LEU A 86 -15.42 -3.22 -7.73
C LEU A 86 -14.37 -4.33 -7.73
N GLN A 87 -14.74 -5.47 -8.25
CA GLN A 87 -13.84 -6.60 -8.42
C GLN A 87 -13.55 -6.84 -9.89
N THR A 88 -12.29 -7.12 -10.23
CA THR A 88 -11.91 -7.45 -11.60
C THR A 88 -12.63 -8.71 -12.09
N ASN A 89 -12.99 -8.71 -13.37
CA ASN A 89 -13.56 -9.87 -14.04
C ASN A 89 -13.07 -9.93 -15.50
N LEU A 90 -11.96 -10.61 -15.69
CA LEU A 90 -11.31 -10.71 -17.00
C LEU A 90 -12.16 -11.42 -18.05
N LYS A 91 -13.12 -12.27 -17.64
CA LYS A 91 -14.02 -12.97 -18.59
C LYS A 91 -14.94 -12.04 -19.35
N ILE A 92 -15.24 -10.87 -18.79
CA ILE A 92 -16.09 -9.85 -19.38
C ILE A 92 -15.33 -8.55 -19.69
N GLY A 93 -14.00 -8.60 -19.70
CA GLY A 93 -13.14 -7.46 -20.03
C GLY A 93 -13.02 -6.39 -18.94
N GLN A 94 -13.43 -6.69 -17.71
CA GLN A 94 -13.31 -5.77 -16.59
C GLN A 94 -11.97 -6.00 -15.86
N ASP A 95 -10.91 -5.51 -16.45
CA ASP A 95 -9.58 -5.43 -15.82
C ASP A 95 -9.43 -4.14 -14.98
N TYR A 96 -8.25 -3.93 -14.39
CA TYR A 96 -7.96 -2.74 -13.58
C TYR A 96 -8.09 -1.44 -14.39
N ASP A 97 -7.56 -1.37 -15.61
CA ASP A 97 -7.59 -0.15 -16.43
C ASP A 97 -9.03 0.25 -16.78
N GLU A 98 -9.84 -0.71 -17.22
CA GLU A 98 -11.23 -0.47 -17.53
C GLU A 98 -12.03 -0.03 -16.30
N LEU A 99 -11.86 -0.70 -15.17
CA LEU A 99 -12.56 -0.35 -13.93
C LEU A 99 -12.13 1.01 -13.39
N ILE A 100 -10.83 1.36 -13.48
CA ILE A 100 -10.35 2.71 -13.13
C ILE A 100 -11.05 3.74 -14.02
N ARG A 101 -11.03 3.54 -15.34
CA ARG A 101 -11.65 4.45 -16.31
C ARG A 101 -13.16 4.65 -16.05
N LEU A 102 -13.88 3.59 -15.74
CA LEU A 102 -15.29 3.65 -15.39
C LEU A 102 -15.51 4.38 -14.05
N SER A 103 -14.69 4.11 -13.06
CA SER A 103 -14.78 4.71 -11.72
C SER A 103 -14.67 6.23 -11.75
N LEU A 104 -13.83 6.79 -12.61
CA LEU A 104 -13.66 8.25 -12.71
C LEU A 104 -14.93 8.98 -13.12
N ARG A 105 -15.87 8.30 -13.83
CA ARG A 105 -17.19 8.87 -14.19
C ARG A 105 -18.11 9.05 -12.99
N HIS A 106 -17.86 8.31 -11.90
CA HIS A 106 -18.60 8.42 -10.64
C HIS A 106 -18.08 9.53 -9.75
N ARG A 107 -17.01 10.25 -10.16
CA ARG A 107 -16.39 11.36 -9.41
C ARG A 107 -16.03 10.97 -7.97
N PRO A 108 -15.22 9.93 -7.75
CA PRO A 108 -14.86 9.51 -6.42
C PRO A 108 -14.03 10.58 -5.68
N ASP A 109 -14.30 10.75 -4.40
CA ASP A 109 -13.44 11.54 -3.51
C ASP A 109 -12.13 10.83 -3.18
N LEU A 110 -12.16 9.49 -3.23
CA LEU A 110 -11.00 8.63 -3.11
C LEU A 110 -11.16 7.37 -3.97
N LEU A 111 -10.14 7.07 -4.76
CA LEU A 111 -10.02 5.84 -5.51
C LEU A 111 -8.94 4.95 -4.88
N LEU A 112 -9.30 3.72 -4.49
CA LEU A 112 -8.35 2.69 -4.04
C LEU A 112 -8.11 1.70 -5.17
N ILE A 113 -6.84 1.48 -5.49
CA ILE A 113 -6.39 0.47 -6.45
C ILE A 113 -5.67 -0.62 -5.66
N GLY A 114 -6.23 -1.83 -5.66
CA GLY A 114 -5.75 -2.94 -4.84
C GLY A 114 -4.27 -3.20 -5.02
N GLU A 115 -3.79 -3.28 -6.27
CA GLU A 115 -2.37 -3.44 -6.57
C GLU A 115 -1.99 -2.96 -7.97
N ILE A 116 -0.82 -2.30 -8.07
CA ILE A 116 -0.17 -1.97 -9.34
C ILE A 116 0.84 -3.08 -9.67
N ARG A 117 0.52 -3.93 -10.66
CA ARG A 117 1.36 -5.05 -11.09
C ARG A 117 1.95 -4.87 -12.47
N ASN A 118 1.33 -4.07 -13.34
CA ASN A 118 1.68 -3.90 -14.72
C ASN A 118 1.68 -2.43 -15.14
N LYS A 119 2.15 -2.18 -16.36
CA LYS A 119 2.26 -0.84 -16.96
C LYS A 119 0.90 -0.17 -17.11
N GLU A 120 -0.10 -0.90 -17.57
CA GLU A 120 -1.45 -0.39 -17.86
C GLU A 120 -2.09 0.17 -16.59
N THR A 121 -2.07 -0.60 -15.49
CA THR A 121 -2.59 -0.16 -14.18
C THR A 121 -1.78 1.02 -13.62
N ALA A 122 -0.45 1.01 -13.78
CA ALA A 122 0.41 2.13 -13.36
C ALA A 122 0.05 3.43 -14.09
N GLN A 123 -0.09 3.36 -15.41
CA GLN A 123 -0.48 4.51 -16.23
C GLN A 123 -1.89 5.01 -15.91
N ALA A 124 -2.83 4.10 -15.67
CA ALA A 124 -4.19 4.48 -15.30
C ALA A 124 -4.24 5.20 -13.94
N ALA A 125 -3.49 4.70 -12.95
CA ALA A 125 -3.37 5.34 -11.63
C ALA A 125 -2.76 6.74 -11.71
N VAL A 126 -1.69 6.91 -12.49
CA VAL A 126 -1.04 8.22 -12.72
C VAL A 126 -2.01 9.18 -13.43
N ARG A 127 -2.69 8.73 -14.50
CA ARG A 127 -3.69 9.55 -15.20
C ARG A 127 -4.82 10.01 -14.28
N ALA A 128 -5.35 9.10 -13.44
CA ALA A 128 -6.38 9.44 -12.47
C ALA A 128 -5.91 10.53 -11.49
N ALA A 129 -4.67 10.43 -10.99
CA ALA A 129 -4.09 11.43 -10.11
C ALA A 129 -3.91 12.79 -10.80
N LEU A 130 -3.40 12.81 -12.04
CA LEU A 130 -3.21 14.02 -12.84
C LEU A 130 -4.52 14.72 -13.20
N THR A 131 -5.62 13.98 -13.32
CA THR A 131 -6.96 14.57 -13.53
C THR A 131 -7.60 15.08 -12.23
N GLY A 132 -6.84 15.11 -11.15
CA GLY A 132 -7.24 15.75 -9.89
C GLY A 132 -7.96 14.81 -8.92
N HIS A 133 -7.86 13.49 -9.11
CA HIS A 133 -8.39 12.53 -8.15
C HIS A 133 -7.36 12.23 -7.06
N ARG A 134 -7.86 11.87 -5.88
CA ARG A 134 -7.06 11.30 -4.80
C ARG A 134 -7.01 9.79 -5.01
N VAL A 135 -5.82 9.24 -5.18
CA VAL A 135 -5.61 7.84 -5.53
C VAL A 135 -4.69 7.17 -4.52
N PHE A 136 -5.15 6.08 -3.93
CA PHE A 136 -4.34 5.17 -3.14
C PHE A 136 -4.11 3.89 -3.92
N ALA A 137 -2.88 3.40 -3.95
CA ALA A 137 -2.57 2.14 -4.61
C ALA A 137 -1.52 1.35 -3.83
N THR A 138 -1.58 0.01 -3.88
CA THR A 138 -0.48 -0.79 -3.34
C THR A 138 0.50 -1.16 -4.45
N ILE A 139 1.75 -1.35 -4.05
CA ILE A 139 2.81 -1.89 -4.89
C ILE A 139 3.77 -2.69 -4.02
N HIS A 140 4.27 -3.81 -4.52
CA HIS A 140 5.26 -4.60 -3.80
C HIS A 140 6.66 -4.05 -4.00
N ALA A 141 7.31 -3.62 -2.89
CA ALA A 141 8.69 -3.15 -2.85
C ALA A 141 9.24 -3.27 -1.41
N ARG A 142 10.57 -3.17 -1.26
CA ARG A 142 11.27 -3.36 0.02
C ARG A 142 11.61 -2.06 0.75
N GLY A 143 11.13 -0.92 0.27
CA GLY A 143 11.38 0.38 0.85
C GLY A 143 10.84 1.52 0.00
N VAL A 144 10.91 2.73 0.52
CA VAL A 144 10.42 3.95 -0.16
C VAL A 144 11.12 4.19 -1.51
N ALA A 145 12.46 4.12 -1.53
CA ALA A 145 13.23 4.34 -2.74
C ALA A 145 12.93 3.28 -3.82
N GLU A 146 12.92 1.99 -3.44
CA GLU A 146 12.62 0.89 -4.36
C GLU A 146 11.18 1.00 -4.91
N THR A 147 10.23 1.49 -4.11
CA THR A 147 8.86 1.74 -4.56
C THR A 147 8.81 2.71 -5.73
N LYS A 148 9.55 3.82 -5.62
CA LYS A 148 9.65 4.80 -6.71
C LYS A 148 10.30 4.20 -7.95
N THR A 149 11.42 3.49 -7.78
CA THR A 149 12.11 2.82 -8.88
C THR A 149 11.19 1.81 -9.58
N ARG A 150 10.48 0.99 -8.81
CA ARG A 150 9.54 0.00 -9.35
C ARG A 150 8.41 0.64 -10.16
N LEU A 151 7.86 1.76 -9.69
CA LEU A 151 6.84 2.48 -10.46
C LEU A 151 7.41 3.07 -11.76
N LEU A 152 8.63 3.65 -11.71
CA LEU A 152 9.31 4.16 -12.90
C LEU A 152 9.61 3.07 -13.93
N GLU A 153 10.03 1.89 -13.51
CA GLU A 153 10.24 0.73 -14.39
C GLU A 153 8.93 0.34 -15.11
N LEU A 154 7.80 0.33 -14.39
CA LEU A 154 6.49 0.02 -14.98
C LEU A 154 6.04 1.10 -15.97
N LEU A 155 6.28 2.36 -15.69
CA LEU A 155 5.86 3.47 -16.54
C LEU A 155 6.77 3.69 -17.75
N GLY A 156 8.06 3.32 -17.65
CA GLY A 156 9.06 3.56 -18.67
C GLY A 156 9.45 5.04 -18.76
N ALA A 157 10.02 5.61 -17.71
CA ALA A 157 10.50 7.00 -17.62
C ALA A 157 9.42 8.04 -18.00
N ASP A 158 8.48 8.25 -17.08
CA ASP A 158 7.37 9.19 -17.29
C ASP A 158 7.62 10.49 -16.52
N ASP A 159 7.87 11.59 -17.23
CA ASP A 159 8.05 12.92 -16.65
C ASP A 159 6.81 13.41 -15.89
N LEU A 160 5.64 12.86 -16.19
CA LEU A 160 4.37 13.19 -15.52
C LEU A 160 4.29 12.61 -14.11
N LEU A 161 5.11 11.61 -13.79
CA LEU A 161 5.11 11.00 -12.46
C LEU A 161 5.41 12.02 -11.36
N ALA A 162 6.31 12.96 -11.61
CA ALA A 162 6.68 14.01 -10.65
C ALA A 162 5.49 14.89 -10.26
N HIS A 163 4.51 15.05 -11.14
CA HIS A 163 3.29 15.82 -10.87
C HIS A 163 2.17 15.00 -10.25
N ALA A 164 2.18 13.68 -10.44
CA ALA A 164 1.15 12.79 -9.93
C ALA A 164 1.46 12.25 -8.53
N LEU A 165 2.72 11.84 -8.30
CA LEU A 165 3.14 11.15 -7.07
C LEU A 165 3.33 12.13 -5.92
N GLN A 166 2.46 12.03 -4.92
CA GLN A 166 2.48 12.89 -3.73
C GLN A 166 3.15 12.23 -2.54
N GLY A 167 3.14 10.90 -2.45
CA GLY A 167 3.78 10.23 -1.34
C GLY A 167 3.92 8.73 -1.51
N ILE A 168 4.87 8.18 -0.77
CA ILE A 168 5.11 6.75 -0.65
C ILE A 168 5.12 6.41 0.82
N ILE A 169 4.37 5.38 1.21
CA ILE A 169 4.29 4.85 2.56
C ILE A 169 4.74 3.39 2.51
N TYR A 170 5.84 3.08 3.19
CA TYR A 170 6.35 1.72 3.34
C TYR A 170 5.96 1.18 4.70
N GLN A 171 5.44 -0.05 4.74
CA GLN A 171 4.95 -0.68 5.97
C GLN A 171 5.47 -2.09 6.15
N ARG A 172 5.87 -2.38 7.38
CA ARG A 172 6.15 -3.72 7.90
C ARG A 172 5.30 -3.99 9.14
N LEU A 173 4.97 -5.26 9.34
CA LEU A 173 4.48 -5.75 10.63
C LEU A 173 5.62 -6.44 11.35
N LEU A 174 5.99 -5.93 12.51
CA LEU A 174 7.03 -6.49 13.35
C LEU A 174 6.44 -6.95 14.68
N PRO A 175 6.87 -8.09 15.21
CA PRO A 175 6.47 -8.51 16.55
C PRO A 175 7.13 -7.56 17.58
N ASN A 176 6.34 -7.15 18.56
CA ASN A 176 6.87 -6.45 19.74
C ASN A 176 7.47 -7.46 20.73
N GLU A 177 7.92 -6.99 21.90
CA GLU A 177 8.51 -7.81 22.97
C GLU A 177 7.63 -8.98 23.45
N VAL A 178 6.29 -8.82 23.36
CA VAL A 178 5.32 -9.87 23.73
C VAL A 178 4.79 -10.63 22.50
N ASN A 179 5.50 -10.54 21.38
CA ASN A 179 5.16 -11.20 20.11
C ASN A 179 3.84 -10.79 19.48
N GLU A 180 3.34 -9.59 19.77
CA GLU A 180 2.17 -9.02 19.10
C GLU A 180 2.60 -8.22 17.87
N PRO A 181 1.89 -8.35 16.71
CA PRO A 181 2.25 -7.62 15.49
C PRO A 181 1.91 -6.13 15.61
N HIS A 182 2.91 -5.28 15.37
CA HIS A 182 2.75 -3.83 15.31
C HIS A 182 3.25 -3.29 13.97
N GLY A 183 2.53 -2.32 13.42
CA GLY A 183 2.94 -1.63 12.20
C GLY A 183 4.12 -0.70 12.45
N LEU A 184 5.15 -0.80 11.64
CA LEU A 184 6.23 0.18 11.55
C LEU A 184 6.17 0.84 10.17
N LEU A 185 6.22 2.17 10.16
CA LEU A 185 6.01 2.98 8.96
C LEU A 185 7.26 3.81 8.65
N ALA A 186 7.65 3.79 7.38
CA ALA A 186 8.55 4.77 6.79
C ALA A 186 7.83 5.43 5.62
N TYR A 187 8.08 6.70 5.36
CA TYR A 187 7.37 7.42 4.31
C TYR A 187 8.18 8.58 3.75
N HIS A 188 7.83 8.98 2.54
CA HIS A 188 8.30 10.20 1.91
C HIS A 188 7.11 10.89 1.23
N PHE A 189 6.81 12.11 1.65
CA PHE A 189 5.84 12.99 1.01
C PHE A 189 6.58 14.09 0.27
N TYR A 190 6.31 14.20 -1.02
CA TYR A 190 7.03 15.12 -1.92
C TYR A 190 6.59 16.57 -1.70
N GLU A 191 5.32 16.80 -1.42
CA GLU A 191 4.85 18.11 -0.99
C GLU A 191 5.20 18.31 0.49
N GLY A 192 5.85 19.44 0.80
CA GLY A 192 6.38 19.73 2.14
C GLY A 192 7.64 18.96 2.51
N GLN A 193 8.12 18.06 1.68
CA GLN A 193 9.34 17.25 1.88
C GLN A 193 9.43 16.57 3.26
N VAL A 194 8.32 15.98 3.68
CA VAL A 194 8.26 15.25 4.95
C VAL A 194 8.73 13.81 4.71
N GLU A 195 9.82 13.44 5.37
CA GLU A 195 10.42 12.11 5.22
C GLU A 195 10.64 11.43 6.57
N LYS A 196 10.41 10.13 6.60
CA LYS A 196 10.74 9.25 7.71
C LYS A 196 11.42 7.99 7.17
N GLN A 197 12.74 7.90 7.36
CA GLN A 197 13.56 6.84 6.78
C GLN A 197 13.45 5.53 7.56
N TRP A 198 13.42 4.39 6.87
CA TRP A 198 13.30 3.07 7.46
C TRP A 198 14.36 2.77 8.52
N GLN A 199 15.61 3.06 8.22
CA GLN A 199 16.73 2.81 9.15
C GLN A 199 16.58 3.57 10.47
N HIS A 200 16.13 4.82 10.39
CA HIS A 200 15.94 5.65 11.58
C HIS A 200 14.78 5.16 12.46
N VAL A 201 13.65 4.77 11.84
CA VAL A 201 12.51 4.28 12.62
C VAL A 201 12.79 2.92 13.23
N LEU A 202 13.47 2.03 12.50
CA LEU A 202 13.84 0.71 12.97
C LEU A 202 14.83 0.81 14.16
N LYS A 203 15.84 1.68 14.05
CA LYS A 203 16.78 1.95 15.13
C LYS A 203 16.08 2.49 16.38
N ARG A 204 15.16 3.46 16.21
CA ARG A 204 14.39 4.05 17.30
C ARG A 204 13.54 3.01 18.04
N VAL A 205 12.87 2.11 17.32
CA VAL A 205 12.06 1.04 17.91
C VAL A 205 12.94 0.06 18.71
N LYS A 206 14.15 -0.26 18.22
CA LYS A 206 15.14 -1.08 18.91
C LYS A 206 15.64 -0.38 20.20
N GLU A 207 16.06 0.88 20.10
CA GLU A 207 16.56 1.66 21.24
C GLU A 207 15.50 1.87 22.33
N SER A 208 14.21 1.86 21.95
CA SER A 208 13.10 1.90 22.90
C SER A 208 12.81 0.54 23.55
N GLY A 209 13.51 -0.53 23.18
CA GLY A 209 13.29 -1.88 23.68
C GLY A 209 12.01 -2.54 23.18
N TRP A 210 11.35 -2.02 22.15
CA TRP A 210 10.06 -2.51 21.66
C TRP A 210 10.15 -3.71 20.72
N ILE A 211 11.34 -3.99 20.20
CA ILE A 211 11.64 -5.19 19.40
C ILE A 211 12.94 -5.83 19.88
N THR A 212 13.09 -7.13 19.66
CA THR A 212 14.29 -7.88 19.98
C THR A 212 15.42 -7.60 18.99
N ASP A 213 16.68 -7.92 19.39
CA ASP A 213 17.85 -7.81 18.52
C ASP A 213 17.68 -8.67 17.26
N GLU A 214 17.13 -9.88 17.38
CA GLU A 214 16.86 -10.77 16.25
C GLU A 214 15.93 -10.14 15.21
N VAL A 215 14.84 -9.50 15.67
CA VAL A 215 13.90 -8.78 14.78
C VAL A 215 14.60 -7.62 14.09
N TYR A 216 15.41 -6.87 14.82
CA TYR A 216 16.17 -5.76 14.28
C TYR A 216 17.15 -6.20 13.18
N GLU A 217 17.97 -7.24 13.44
CA GLU A 217 18.95 -7.75 12.48
C GLU A 217 18.29 -8.28 11.19
N LYS A 218 17.16 -8.94 11.32
CA LYS A 218 16.37 -9.45 10.17
C LYS A 218 15.84 -8.33 9.29
N GLU A 219 15.49 -7.18 9.86
CA GLU A 219 14.85 -6.06 9.16
C GLU A 219 15.84 -4.94 8.78
N ALA A 220 17.04 -4.96 9.36
CA ALA A 220 18.11 -4.06 8.98
C ALA A 220 18.52 -4.33 7.52
N PRO A 221 18.73 -3.29 6.70
CA PRO A 221 19.27 -3.49 5.36
C PRO A 221 20.63 -4.16 5.48
N ALA A 222 20.88 -5.14 4.61
CA ALA A 222 22.19 -5.79 4.56
C ALA A 222 23.29 -4.72 4.46
N THR A 223 24.17 -4.69 5.42
CA THR A 223 25.37 -3.84 5.36
C THR A 223 26.17 -4.35 4.19
N THR A 224 26.13 -3.65 3.07
CA THR A 224 27.05 -3.90 1.96
C THR A 224 28.44 -3.59 2.54
N PRO A 225 29.36 -4.56 2.60
CA PRO A 225 30.72 -4.22 3.01
C PRO A 225 31.26 -3.19 2.03
N CYS A 226 31.71 -2.06 2.54
CA CYS A 226 32.48 -1.12 1.75
C CYS A 226 33.74 -1.86 1.27
N ASN A 227 33.79 -2.16 -0.04
CA ASN A 227 35.02 -2.51 -0.72
C ASN A 227 35.71 -1.22 -1.14
#